data_2cfbd74fef891f616844880af13f2a27
#
_entry.id   2cfbd74fef891f616844880af13f2a27
#
_cell.length_a   1.000
_cell.length_b   1.000
_cell.length_c   1.000
_cell.angle_alpha   90.00
_cell.angle_beta   90.00
_cell.angle_gamma   90.00
#
_symmetry.space_group_name_H-M   'P 1'
#
loop_
_entity.id
_entity.type
_entity.pdbx_description
1 polymer ?
#
loop_
_entity_poly.entity_id
_entity_poly.type
_entity_poly.pdbx_seq_one_letter_code
_entity_poly.pdbx_strand_id
1 'polypeptide(L)'
;TGLGYDYTQFRNAFGSSIDRVDYLGGATFATNENSGKRQGITLGNYCNIDITDTINSSEFYNYAIQDPLYMHEYGHTIDGRKRGFAYLFTVGIPSVISAKNSHNIGRLRPSHSYEPYKRRANRLAAKYFSKNYGVNWFSPYPNSNSPWTIADYYPL
;
A
#
# COMPACT_ATOMS: atom_id res chain seq x y z
N THR A 1 -22.12 11.08 9.47
CA THR A 1 -22.62 12.01 8.45
C THR A 1 -21.49 12.38 7.53
N GLY A 2 -21.26 11.54 6.50
CA GLY A 2 -20.31 11.86 5.47
C GLY A 2 -20.80 13.09 4.72
N LEU A 3 -20.05 14.17 4.78
CA LEU A 3 -20.10 15.18 3.76
C LEU A 3 -19.79 14.45 2.47
N GLY A 4 -20.78 14.35 1.58
CA GLY A 4 -20.65 13.63 0.30
C GLY A 4 -19.67 14.34 -0.63
N TYR A 5 -18.39 14.20 -0.34
CA TYR A 5 -17.36 14.59 -1.28
C TYR A 5 -17.34 13.58 -2.41
N ASP A 6 -17.62 14.06 -3.59
CA ASP A 6 -17.41 13.27 -4.81
C ASP A 6 -15.90 13.23 -5.13
N TYR A 7 -15.24 12.19 -4.65
CA TYR A 7 -13.81 11.98 -4.88
C TYR A 7 -13.50 11.55 -6.33
N THR A 8 -14.50 11.17 -7.13
CA THR A 8 -14.29 10.70 -8.52
C THR A 8 -13.68 11.78 -9.42
N GLN A 9 -13.78 13.05 -9.01
CA GLN A 9 -13.15 14.18 -9.71
C GLN A 9 -11.65 14.29 -9.44
N PHE A 10 -11.15 13.65 -8.38
CA PHE A 10 -9.75 13.67 -8.04
C PHE A 10 -9.04 12.47 -8.65
N ARG A 11 -7.74 12.62 -8.88
CA ARG A 11 -6.88 11.55 -9.38
C ARG A 11 -5.84 11.18 -8.35
N ASN A 12 -5.60 9.88 -8.19
CA ASN A 12 -4.51 9.38 -7.36
C ASN A 12 -3.15 9.54 -8.08
N ALA A 13 -2.06 9.11 -7.45
CA ALA A 13 -0.72 9.20 -8.01
C ALA A 13 -0.51 8.39 -9.29
N PHE A 14 -1.40 7.45 -9.62
CA PHE A 14 -1.39 6.67 -10.86
C PHE A 14 -2.24 7.30 -11.96
N GLY A 15 -2.93 8.41 -11.68
CA GLY A 15 -3.89 9.04 -12.59
C GLY A 15 -5.27 8.35 -12.61
N SER A 16 -5.49 7.38 -11.74
CA SER A 16 -6.78 6.70 -11.55
C SER A 16 -7.76 7.55 -10.74
N SER A 17 -9.07 7.31 -10.89
CA SER A 17 -10.10 7.94 -10.05
C SER A 17 -9.88 7.63 -8.57
N ILE A 18 -10.33 8.50 -7.70
CA ILE A 18 -10.40 8.22 -6.27
C ILE A 18 -11.87 8.01 -5.93
N ASP A 19 -12.24 6.81 -5.50
CA ASP A 19 -13.60 6.46 -5.14
C ASP A 19 -13.87 6.69 -3.65
N ARG A 20 -12.80 6.61 -2.84
CA ARG A 20 -12.90 6.83 -1.40
C ARG A 20 -11.62 7.33 -0.78
N VAL A 21 -11.77 8.01 0.35
CA VAL A 21 -10.66 8.45 1.21
C VAL A 21 -10.93 8.00 2.64
N ASP A 22 -10.00 7.27 3.22
CA ASP A 22 -10.08 6.71 4.56
C ASP A 22 -8.84 7.04 5.39
N TYR A 23 -8.95 6.87 6.70
CA TYR A 23 -7.87 7.20 7.64
C TYR A 23 -7.59 6.02 8.56
N LEU A 24 -6.31 5.65 8.70
CA LEU A 24 -5.85 4.64 9.64
C LEU A 24 -4.49 5.04 10.23
N GLY A 25 -4.40 5.11 11.54
CA GLY A 25 -3.13 5.31 12.26
C GLY A 25 -2.33 6.54 11.83
N GLY A 26 -3.00 7.64 11.43
CA GLY A 26 -2.37 8.85 10.93
C GLY A 26 -1.93 8.81 9.46
N ALA A 27 -2.31 7.78 8.74
CA ALA A 27 -2.20 7.72 7.28
C ALA A 27 -3.54 8.02 6.61
N THR A 28 -3.49 8.60 5.43
CA THR A 28 -4.64 8.84 4.54
C THR A 28 -4.53 7.89 3.37
N PHE A 29 -5.59 7.14 3.10
CA PHE A 29 -5.69 6.19 1.99
C PHE A 29 -6.65 6.74 0.95
N ALA A 30 -6.14 7.04 -0.24
CA ALA A 30 -6.91 7.42 -1.41
C ALA A 30 -7.02 6.19 -2.32
N THR A 31 -8.19 5.54 -2.30
CA THR A 31 -8.42 4.27 -2.98
C THR A 31 -9.24 4.46 -4.24
N ASN A 32 -8.80 3.78 -5.32
CA ASN A 32 -9.56 3.53 -6.52
C ASN A 32 -10.01 2.07 -6.51
N GLU A 33 -11.32 1.85 -6.46
CA GLU A 33 -11.95 0.53 -6.42
C GLU A 33 -12.22 0.01 -7.84
N ASN A 34 -12.36 -1.30 -7.99
CA ASN A 34 -12.66 -1.95 -9.28
C ASN A 34 -11.71 -1.54 -10.43
N SER A 35 -10.47 -1.21 -10.10
CA SER A 35 -9.50 -0.67 -11.08
C SER A 35 -8.95 -1.72 -12.07
N GLY A 36 -9.22 -2.99 -11.84
CA GLY A 36 -8.59 -4.11 -12.57
C GLY A 36 -7.11 -4.30 -12.25
N LYS A 37 -6.56 -3.54 -11.30
CA LYS A 37 -5.16 -3.61 -10.86
C LYS A 37 -5.08 -3.63 -9.34
N ARG A 38 -3.98 -4.21 -8.83
CA ARG A 38 -3.61 -4.12 -7.42
C ARG A 38 -2.24 -3.46 -7.33
N GLN A 39 -2.20 -2.22 -6.91
CA GLN A 39 -0.95 -1.45 -6.79
C GLN A 39 -1.09 -0.36 -5.72
N GLY A 40 0.03 0.02 -5.11
CA GLY A 40 0.08 1.10 -4.14
C GLY A 40 1.33 1.96 -4.30
N ILE A 41 1.22 3.20 -3.86
CA ILE A 41 2.34 4.12 -3.70
C ILE A 41 2.08 5.05 -2.53
N THR A 42 3.10 5.20 -1.68
CA THR A 42 3.03 6.06 -0.50
C THR A 42 3.96 7.26 -0.63
N LEU A 43 3.41 8.45 -0.41
CA LEU A 43 4.12 9.71 -0.34
C LEU A 43 3.87 10.38 1.01
N GLY A 44 4.83 10.29 1.91
CA GLY A 44 4.67 10.76 3.29
C GLY A 44 3.60 9.95 4.04
N ASN A 45 2.51 10.59 4.41
CA ASN A 45 1.36 9.94 5.06
C ASN A 45 0.20 9.63 4.10
N TYR A 46 0.36 9.87 2.80
CA TYR A 46 -0.65 9.61 1.79
C TYR A 46 -0.34 8.33 1.04
N CYS A 47 -1.25 7.36 1.15
CA CYS A 47 -1.22 6.10 0.43
C CYS A 47 -2.22 6.17 -0.72
N ASN A 48 -1.73 6.02 -1.95
CA ASN A 48 -2.57 5.92 -3.14
C ASN A 48 -2.66 4.46 -3.52
N ILE A 49 -3.87 3.92 -3.61
CA ILE A 49 -4.08 2.48 -3.78
C ILE A 49 -5.12 2.24 -4.87
N ASP A 50 -4.79 1.36 -5.79
CA ASP A 50 -5.74 0.77 -6.74
C ASP A 50 -6.00 -0.67 -6.31
N ILE A 51 -7.27 -1.07 -6.22
CA ILE A 51 -7.71 -2.43 -5.90
C ILE A 51 -8.72 -2.96 -6.92
N THR A 52 -8.83 -4.28 -6.98
CA THR A 52 -9.77 -4.97 -7.87
C THR A 52 -11.16 -5.13 -7.29
N ASP A 53 -11.29 -4.92 -6.00
CA ASP A 53 -12.50 -5.17 -5.22
C ASP A 53 -13.20 -3.84 -4.88
N THR A 54 -14.35 -3.95 -4.23
CA THR A 54 -15.06 -2.83 -3.57
C THR A 54 -15.03 -3.04 -2.07
N ILE A 55 -14.73 -1.99 -1.32
CA ILE A 55 -14.76 -2.02 0.14
C ILE A 55 -16.10 -1.45 0.61
N ASN A 56 -16.85 -2.22 1.38
CA ASN A 56 -18.03 -1.69 2.03
C ASN A 56 -17.62 -0.52 2.96
N SER A 57 -18.31 0.61 2.85
CA SER A 57 -17.95 1.87 3.54
C SER A 57 -17.79 1.73 5.05
N SER A 58 -18.52 0.82 5.69
CA SER A 58 -18.41 0.55 7.13
C SER A 58 -17.26 -0.38 7.50
N GLU A 59 -16.59 -1.01 6.53
CA GLU A 59 -15.64 -2.10 6.75
C GLU A 59 -14.19 -1.75 6.42
N PHE A 60 -13.90 -0.51 6.06
CA PHE A 60 -12.53 -0.11 5.66
C PHE A 60 -11.48 -0.55 6.67
N TYR A 61 -11.74 -0.35 7.97
CA TYR A 61 -10.80 -0.71 9.01
C TYR A 61 -10.47 -2.22 8.97
N ASN A 62 -11.52 -3.06 8.95
CA ASN A 62 -11.36 -4.52 8.91
C ASN A 62 -10.68 -4.97 7.62
N TYR A 63 -10.99 -4.32 6.51
CA TYR A 63 -10.35 -4.59 5.23
C TYR A 63 -8.86 -4.25 5.28
N ALA A 64 -8.50 -3.04 5.70
CA ALA A 64 -7.13 -2.56 5.68
C ALA A 64 -6.18 -3.35 6.60
N ILE A 65 -6.67 -3.83 7.75
CA ILE A 65 -5.86 -4.64 8.68
C ILE A 65 -5.72 -6.11 8.25
N GLN A 66 -6.44 -6.53 7.23
CA GLN A 66 -6.35 -7.87 6.64
C GLN A 66 -5.72 -7.86 5.24
N ASP A 67 -5.62 -6.71 4.61
CA ASP A 67 -5.10 -6.58 3.26
C ASP A 67 -3.60 -6.27 3.25
N PRO A 68 -2.75 -7.17 2.74
CA PRO A 68 -1.30 -6.98 2.74
C PRO A 68 -0.81 -5.77 1.95
N LEU A 69 -1.54 -5.33 0.91
CA LEU A 69 -1.18 -4.13 0.16
C LEU A 69 -1.33 -2.88 1.03
N TYR A 70 -2.47 -2.75 1.75
CA TYR A 70 -2.69 -1.64 2.68
C TYR A 70 -1.68 -1.64 3.81
N MET A 71 -1.38 -2.81 4.37
CA MET A 71 -0.36 -2.95 5.41
C MET A 71 1.03 -2.56 4.91
N HIS A 72 1.40 -2.97 3.69
CA HIS A 72 2.66 -2.61 3.06
C HIS A 72 2.81 -1.09 2.87
N GLU A 73 1.80 -0.45 2.29
CA GLU A 73 1.81 1.00 2.08
C GLU A 73 1.83 1.76 3.41
N TYR A 74 1.12 1.26 4.43
CA TYR A 74 1.22 1.80 5.78
C TYR A 74 2.64 1.69 6.35
N GLY A 75 3.35 0.60 6.07
CA GLY A 75 4.76 0.44 6.43
C GLY A 75 5.65 1.56 5.87
N HIS A 76 5.38 1.99 4.63
CA HIS A 76 6.05 3.14 4.04
C HIS A 76 5.75 4.46 4.77
N THR A 77 4.55 4.67 5.30
CA THR A 77 4.26 5.85 6.12
C THR A 77 5.05 5.87 7.42
N ILE A 78 5.21 4.71 8.06
CA ILE A 78 6.03 4.58 9.28
C ILE A 78 7.51 4.89 8.97
N ASP A 79 8.03 4.36 7.86
CA ASP A 79 9.41 4.62 7.43
C ASP A 79 9.62 6.10 7.10
N GLY A 80 8.68 6.70 6.38
CA GLY A 80 8.70 8.12 6.03
C GLY A 80 8.70 9.03 7.27
N ARG A 81 7.86 8.73 8.27
CA ARG A 81 7.85 9.48 9.54
C ARG A 81 9.18 9.41 10.30
N LYS A 82 9.87 8.28 10.26
CA LYS A 82 11.17 8.11 10.89
C LYS A 82 12.30 8.84 10.18
N ARG A 83 12.21 8.98 8.87
CA ARG A 83 13.26 9.56 8.02
C ARG A 83 13.03 11.02 7.65
N GLY A 84 11.83 11.54 7.87
CA GLY A 84 11.48 12.91 7.53
C GLY A 84 11.64 13.20 6.02
N PHE A 85 12.06 14.44 5.69
CA PHE A 85 12.22 14.87 4.30
C PHE A 85 13.23 14.05 3.49
N ALA A 86 14.23 13.44 4.12
CA ALA A 86 15.19 12.59 3.43
C ALA A 86 14.53 11.39 2.73
N TYR A 87 13.39 10.91 3.23
CA TYR A 87 12.63 9.83 2.63
C TYR A 87 12.13 10.19 1.22
N LEU A 88 11.66 11.41 1.00
CA LEU A 88 11.16 11.86 -0.30
C LEU A 88 12.25 11.78 -1.38
N PHE A 89 13.48 12.14 -1.04
CA PHE A 89 14.59 12.15 -1.99
C PHE A 89 15.25 10.78 -2.17
N THR A 90 15.27 9.96 -1.12
CA THR A 90 16.00 8.68 -1.15
C THR A 90 15.13 7.50 -1.58
N VAL A 91 13.82 7.58 -1.40
CA VAL A 91 12.88 6.47 -1.66
C VAL A 91 11.71 6.92 -2.52
N GLY A 92 11.08 8.06 -2.22
CA GLY A 92 9.87 8.51 -2.89
C GLY A 92 10.09 8.78 -4.38
N ILE A 93 11.01 9.66 -4.73
CA ILE A 93 11.32 9.99 -6.13
C ILE A 93 11.88 8.79 -6.90
N PRO A 94 12.90 8.05 -6.41
CA PRO A 94 13.38 6.85 -7.08
C PRO A 94 12.31 5.77 -7.27
N SER A 95 11.38 5.62 -6.31
CA SER A 95 10.28 4.66 -6.41
C SER A 95 9.31 5.00 -7.55
N VAL A 96 8.95 6.28 -7.70
CA VAL A 96 8.09 6.76 -8.81
C VAL A 96 8.77 6.58 -10.16
N ILE A 97 10.07 6.89 -10.25
CA ILE A 97 10.86 6.72 -11.48
C ILE A 97 10.98 5.23 -11.82
N SER A 98 11.24 4.38 -10.84
CA SER A 98 11.33 2.93 -11.03
C SER A 98 10.01 2.33 -11.51
N ALA A 99 8.87 2.76 -10.96
CA ALA A 99 7.55 2.32 -11.38
C ALA A 99 7.23 2.71 -12.83
N LYS A 100 7.61 3.91 -13.27
CA LYS A 100 7.45 4.34 -14.67
C LYS A 100 8.36 3.58 -15.63
N ASN A 101 9.59 3.26 -15.21
CA ASN A 101 10.56 2.55 -16.05
C ASN A 101 10.30 1.05 -16.16
N SER A 102 9.61 0.44 -15.19
CA SER A 102 9.27 -0.99 -15.25
C SER A 102 8.26 -1.33 -16.35
N HIS A 103 7.52 -0.36 -16.86
CA HIS A 103 6.68 -0.52 -18.05
C HIS A 103 7.47 -0.64 -19.36
N ASN A 104 8.74 -0.20 -19.39
CA ASN A 104 9.52 -0.10 -20.62
C ASN A 104 10.68 -1.12 -20.75
N ILE A 105 10.95 -1.93 -19.73
CA ILE A 105 12.07 -2.88 -19.77
C ILE A 105 11.55 -4.27 -19.43
N GLY A 106 11.08 -4.96 -20.45
CA GLY A 106 10.83 -6.40 -20.37
C GLY A 106 12.12 -7.16 -20.04
N ARG A 107 12.00 -8.07 -19.06
CA ARG A 107 12.95 -9.12 -18.70
C ARG A 107 14.25 -8.66 -18.03
N LEU A 108 14.48 -9.22 -16.83
CA LEU A 108 15.72 -9.27 -16.05
C LEU A 108 15.88 -8.17 -14.97
N ARG A 109 14.86 -7.94 -14.14
CA ARG A 109 15.11 -7.37 -12.81
C ARG A 109 14.61 -8.32 -11.73
N PRO A 110 15.34 -8.44 -10.58
CA PRO A 110 14.80 -9.05 -9.38
C PRO A 110 13.43 -8.41 -9.10
N SER A 111 12.46 -9.23 -8.69
CA SER A 111 11.11 -8.72 -8.48
C SER A 111 11.17 -7.45 -7.63
N HIS A 112 10.42 -6.44 -8.01
CA HIS A 112 10.35 -5.13 -7.36
C HIS A 112 10.12 -5.22 -5.82
N SER A 113 9.66 -6.36 -5.32
CA SER A 113 9.46 -6.66 -3.90
C SER A 113 10.75 -6.86 -3.08
N TYR A 114 11.88 -7.13 -3.71
CA TYR A 114 13.16 -7.38 -3.00
C TYR A 114 14.02 -6.15 -2.75
N GLU A 115 13.54 -4.97 -3.15
CA GLU A 115 14.29 -3.74 -2.89
C GLU A 115 14.40 -3.45 -1.37
N PRO A 116 15.59 -3.04 -0.87
CA PRO A 116 15.83 -2.93 0.57
C PRO A 116 14.84 -2.01 1.32
N TYR A 117 14.36 -0.94 0.67
CA TYR A 117 13.39 -0.03 1.27
C TYR A 117 12.00 -0.66 1.41
N LYS A 118 11.60 -1.53 0.47
CA LYS A 118 10.34 -2.26 0.55
C LYS A 118 10.37 -3.30 1.65
N ARG A 119 11.45 -4.07 1.76
CA ARG A 119 11.63 -5.01 2.86
C ARG A 119 11.63 -4.30 4.23
N ARG A 120 12.18 -3.09 4.31
CA ARG A 120 12.12 -2.31 5.53
C ARG A 120 10.69 -1.86 5.85
N ALA A 121 9.94 -1.38 4.86
CA ALA A 121 8.52 -1.06 5.03
C ALA A 121 7.72 -2.28 5.50
N ASN A 122 7.95 -3.45 4.90
CA ASN A 122 7.32 -4.71 5.30
C ASN A 122 7.62 -5.06 6.75
N ARG A 123 8.88 -4.96 7.20
CA ARG A 123 9.25 -5.20 8.61
C ARG A 123 8.55 -4.24 9.57
N LEU A 124 8.42 -2.98 9.19
CA LEU A 124 7.73 -1.99 10.01
C LEU A 124 6.23 -2.26 10.06
N ALA A 125 5.63 -2.61 8.92
CA ALA A 125 4.24 -3.03 8.83
C ALA A 125 3.98 -4.28 9.67
N ALA A 126 4.75 -5.34 9.46
CA ALA A 126 4.61 -6.60 10.20
C ALA A 126 4.68 -6.36 11.72
N LYS A 127 5.66 -5.57 12.19
CA LYS A 127 5.78 -5.22 13.61
C LYS A 127 4.58 -4.43 14.12
N TYR A 128 4.10 -3.47 13.37
CA TYR A 128 2.97 -2.62 13.76
C TYR A 128 1.66 -3.42 13.82
N PHE A 129 1.34 -4.13 12.74
CA PHE A 129 0.09 -4.87 12.64
C PHE A 129 0.05 -6.11 13.55
N SER A 130 1.17 -6.78 13.74
CA SER A 130 1.27 -7.87 14.74
C SER A 130 0.99 -7.35 16.15
N LYS A 131 1.63 -6.23 16.54
CA LYS A 131 1.47 -5.66 17.89
C LYS A 131 0.06 -5.13 18.14
N ASN A 132 -0.55 -4.46 17.18
CA ASN A 132 -1.79 -3.71 17.40
C ASN A 132 -3.04 -4.49 17.00
N TYR A 133 -2.91 -5.46 16.09
CA TYR A 133 -4.04 -6.19 15.51
C TYR A 133 -3.86 -7.71 15.47
N GLY A 134 -2.77 -8.24 16.01
CA GLY A 134 -2.51 -9.68 16.05
C GLY A 134 -2.22 -10.31 14.69
N VAL A 135 -1.88 -9.52 13.67
CA VAL A 135 -1.58 -10.03 12.32
C VAL A 135 -0.32 -10.86 12.34
N ASN A 136 -0.42 -12.10 11.86
CA ASN A 136 0.74 -12.96 11.63
C ASN A 136 1.18 -12.84 10.16
N TRP A 137 2.36 -12.27 9.93
CA TRP A 137 2.91 -12.05 8.60
C TRP A 137 3.22 -13.33 7.82
N PHE A 138 3.35 -14.45 8.55
CA PHE A 138 3.56 -15.78 7.98
C PHE A 138 2.26 -16.58 7.81
N SER A 139 1.11 -15.98 8.06
CA SER A 139 -0.18 -16.58 7.74
C SER A 139 -0.42 -16.63 6.24
N PRO A 140 -1.27 -17.56 5.76
CA PRO A 140 -1.71 -17.55 4.37
C PRO A 140 -2.22 -16.17 3.94
N TYR A 141 -2.02 -15.84 2.67
CA TYR A 141 -2.50 -14.57 2.12
C TYR A 141 -4.03 -14.51 2.27
N PRO A 142 -4.58 -13.49 2.95
CA PRO A 142 -6.01 -13.41 3.21
C PRO A 142 -6.83 -13.40 1.91
N ASN A 143 -7.99 -14.05 1.95
CA ASN A 143 -8.96 -14.08 0.84
C ASN A 143 -8.41 -14.64 -0.48
N SER A 144 -7.31 -15.38 -0.45
CA SER A 144 -6.76 -16.06 -1.62
C SER A 144 -6.78 -17.58 -1.41
N ASN A 145 -7.06 -18.33 -2.48
CA ASN A 145 -6.85 -19.79 -2.50
C ASN A 145 -5.35 -20.13 -2.69
N SER A 146 -4.47 -19.14 -2.53
CA SER A 146 -3.04 -19.30 -2.69
C SER A 146 -2.44 -19.98 -1.46
N PRO A 147 -1.51 -20.94 -1.63
CA PRO A 147 -0.75 -21.52 -0.53
C PRO A 147 0.30 -20.55 0.03
N TRP A 148 0.49 -19.39 -0.62
CA TRP A 148 1.52 -18.42 -0.26
C TRP A 148 1.12 -17.59 0.95
N THR A 149 2.10 -17.26 1.77
CA THR A 149 1.94 -16.38 2.94
C THR A 149 2.05 -14.90 2.56
N ILE A 150 1.70 -14.00 3.48
CA ILE A 150 1.94 -12.56 3.31
C ILE A 150 3.44 -12.31 3.05
N ALA A 151 4.32 -13.00 3.78
CA ALA A 151 5.77 -12.86 3.65
C ALA A 151 6.31 -13.28 2.26
N ASP A 152 5.63 -14.17 1.55
CA ASP A 152 6.03 -14.57 0.19
C ASP A 152 5.81 -13.46 -0.83
N TYR A 153 4.75 -12.65 -0.65
CA TYR A 153 4.46 -11.49 -1.49
C TYR A 153 5.16 -10.22 -1.01
N TYR A 154 5.30 -10.07 0.31
CA TYR A 154 5.87 -8.91 0.99
C TYR A 154 7.00 -9.35 1.93
N PRO A 155 8.16 -9.74 1.40
CA PRO A 155 9.27 -10.29 2.19
C PRO A 155 9.81 -9.27 3.22
N LEU A 156 10.18 -9.78 4.39
CA LEU A 156 10.69 -8.99 5.52
C LEU A 156 12.16 -8.58 5.38
#